data_276a5b2f458c7fec6ec3c611fc3dc9ae
#
_entry.id   276a5b2f458c7fec6ec3c611fc3dc9ae
#
_cell.length_a   1.000
_cell.length_b   1.000
_cell.length_c   1.000
_cell.angle_alpha   90.00
_cell.angle_beta   90.00
_cell.angle_gamma   90.00
#
_symmetry.space_group_name_H-M   'P 1'
#
loop_
_entity.id
_entity.type
_entity.pdbx_description
1 polymer ?
#
loop_
_entity_poly.entity_id
_entity_poly.type
_entity_poly.pdbx_seq_one_letter_code
_entity_poly.pdbx_strand_id
1 'polypeptide(L)'
;MEIEEALYFFRKNKNLKQKEILTYTDNSVYSRIETGKKLLKFSELRDILARLSVPLVEFSEYLDDDLGQKKFRKLLQKCGNNPTNPITKKQMIDYYHTLVFSKAMKIEEMSNYIVIKTLFSSIWEEIPPLKQSELAVIFELLCQKNYFFQYDYALLSNTIFLFEQDKRNILAKKALPIKNINLRNTATKEFIKNMVNNLITTCLRKKEYADSRYYLSLAQLQVEESHDLSYKIVLNYLNNLTNYLITNEDEYKKNIFETIDYLNKIGEHRFSLNIEREVQALLSEEDMVPIFIQADL
;
A
#
# COMPACT_ATOMS: atom_id res chain seq x y z
N MET A 1 5.34 -8.20 19.63
CA MET A 1 5.64 -8.12 21.08
C MET A 1 4.78 -7.03 21.70
N GLU A 2 4.39 -7.19 22.95
CA GLU A 2 3.84 -6.08 23.74
C GLU A 2 4.96 -5.07 24.07
N ILE A 3 4.58 -3.86 24.45
CA ILE A 3 5.54 -2.75 24.69
C ILE A 3 6.60 -3.14 25.73
N GLU A 4 6.19 -3.79 26.82
CA GLU A 4 7.05 -4.22 27.94
C GLU A 4 8.09 -5.25 27.46
N GLU A 5 7.64 -6.21 26.66
CA GLU A 5 8.52 -7.24 26.10
C GLU A 5 9.54 -6.64 25.15
N ALA A 6 9.11 -5.68 24.31
CA ALA A 6 10.01 -4.98 23.40
C ALA A 6 11.07 -4.15 24.17
N LEU A 7 10.66 -3.41 25.21
CA LEU A 7 11.60 -2.69 26.06
C LEU A 7 12.64 -3.59 26.73
N TYR A 8 12.16 -4.73 27.28
CA TYR A 8 13.05 -5.75 27.84
C TYR A 8 14.01 -6.29 26.79
N PHE A 9 13.52 -6.63 25.59
CA PHE A 9 14.33 -7.14 24.47
C PHE A 9 15.42 -6.16 24.10
N PHE A 10 15.11 -4.89 23.83
CA PHE A 10 16.10 -3.88 23.44
C PHE A 10 17.14 -3.66 24.55
N ARG A 11 16.71 -3.50 25.81
CA ARG A 11 17.64 -3.31 26.92
C ARG A 11 18.61 -4.48 27.08
N LYS A 12 18.09 -5.72 27.02
CA LYS A 12 18.92 -6.93 27.16
C LYS A 12 19.95 -7.06 26.05
N ASN A 13 19.53 -6.83 24.80
CA ASN A 13 20.44 -6.93 23.65
C ASN A 13 21.50 -5.80 23.64
N LYS A 14 21.24 -4.69 24.32
CA LYS A 14 22.25 -3.63 24.56
C LYS A 14 23.09 -3.84 25.82
N ASN A 15 22.91 -4.93 26.54
CA ASN A 15 23.63 -5.28 27.77
C ASN A 15 23.49 -4.21 28.88
N LEU A 16 22.35 -3.48 28.91
CA LEU A 16 22.10 -2.46 29.90
C LEU A 16 21.34 -3.00 31.11
N LYS A 17 21.69 -2.50 32.30
CA LYS A 17 20.96 -2.77 33.53
C LYS A 17 19.75 -1.83 33.64
N GLN A 18 18.68 -2.24 34.32
CA GLN A 18 17.48 -1.43 34.51
C GLN A 18 17.78 -0.03 35.08
N LYS A 19 18.70 0.06 36.03
CA LYS A 19 19.17 1.32 36.67
C LYS A 19 19.84 2.30 35.71
N GLU A 20 20.27 1.84 34.53
CA GLU A 20 20.94 2.68 33.54
C GLU A 20 19.97 3.34 32.57
N ILE A 21 18.68 2.91 32.58
CA ILE A 21 17.65 3.41 31.67
C ILE A 21 16.96 4.66 32.18
N LEU A 22 16.51 4.69 33.45
CA LEU A 22 15.86 5.84 34.07
C LEU A 22 16.70 6.34 35.23
N THR A 23 17.48 7.38 34.99
CA THR A 23 18.40 7.97 36.00
C THR A 23 17.71 8.96 36.94
N TYR A 24 16.48 9.39 36.63
CA TYR A 24 15.74 10.42 37.37
C TYR A 24 14.62 9.87 38.24
N THR A 25 14.38 8.56 38.21
CA THR A 25 13.33 7.91 38.96
C THR A 25 13.88 6.73 39.75
N ASP A 26 13.18 6.34 40.81
CA ASP A 26 13.48 5.13 41.58
C ASP A 26 13.65 3.94 40.62
N ASN A 27 14.67 3.13 40.80
CA ASN A 27 14.97 1.93 40.03
C ASN A 27 13.77 0.96 39.95
N SER A 28 12.85 1.03 40.92
CA SER A 28 11.61 0.27 40.95
C SER A 28 10.63 0.65 39.84
N VAL A 29 10.69 1.88 39.32
CA VAL A 29 9.75 2.37 38.29
C VAL A 29 9.95 1.68 36.97
N TYR A 30 11.19 1.62 36.48
CA TYR A 30 11.50 0.96 35.20
C TYR A 30 11.21 -0.54 35.26
N SER A 31 11.57 -1.20 36.37
CA SER A 31 11.25 -2.60 36.57
C SER A 31 9.74 -2.89 36.53
N ARG A 32 8.92 -1.98 37.05
CA ARG A 32 7.45 -2.09 36.97
C ARG A 32 6.92 -1.86 35.56
N ILE A 33 7.57 -1.01 34.74
CA ILE A 33 7.25 -0.83 33.33
C ILE A 33 7.55 -2.13 32.56
N GLU A 34 8.76 -2.68 32.66
CA GLU A 34 9.13 -3.93 31.96
C GLU A 34 8.31 -5.15 32.38
N THR A 35 7.68 -5.13 33.54
CA THR A 35 6.81 -6.22 34.02
C THR A 35 5.32 -5.93 33.80
N GLY A 36 4.96 -4.89 33.08
CA GLY A 36 3.57 -4.50 32.81
C GLY A 36 2.79 -4.02 34.04
N LYS A 37 3.47 -3.82 35.19
CA LYS A 37 2.83 -3.41 36.46
C LYS A 37 2.62 -1.90 36.58
N LYS A 38 3.13 -1.13 35.60
CA LYS A 38 2.95 0.32 35.50
C LYS A 38 2.66 0.68 34.06
N LEU A 39 1.59 1.44 33.83
CA LEU A 39 1.28 2.01 32.52
C LEU A 39 2.35 3.01 32.13
N LEU A 40 2.85 2.89 30.91
CA LEU A 40 3.88 3.74 30.33
C LEU A 40 3.25 4.96 29.66
N LYS A 41 3.71 6.16 30.04
CA LYS A 41 3.34 7.39 29.33
C LYS A 41 4.21 7.53 28.07
N PHE A 42 3.68 8.16 27.03
CA PHE A 42 4.43 8.39 25.79
C PHE A 42 5.73 9.19 26.01
N SER A 43 5.72 10.17 26.92
CA SER A 43 6.94 10.90 27.30
C SER A 43 7.99 9.98 27.93
N GLU A 44 7.57 9.08 28.84
CA GLU A 44 8.48 8.10 29.46
C GLU A 44 9.05 7.14 28.41
N LEU A 45 8.22 6.68 27.44
CA LEU A 45 8.68 5.86 26.33
C LEU A 45 9.78 6.58 25.52
N ARG A 46 9.57 7.84 25.15
CA ARG A 46 10.57 8.62 24.41
C ARG A 46 11.90 8.73 25.17
N ASP A 47 11.85 8.97 26.48
CA ASP A 47 13.04 9.09 27.32
C ASP A 47 13.78 7.74 27.41
N ILE A 48 13.06 6.63 27.57
CA ILE A 48 13.61 5.28 27.57
C ILE A 48 14.27 4.97 26.22
N LEU A 49 13.59 5.21 25.11
CA LEU A 49 14.11 4.95 23.77
C LEU A 49 15.34 5.81 23.46
N ALA A 50 15.36 7.06 23.88
CA ALA A 50 16.55 7.91 23.77
C ALA A 50 17.76 7.30 24.53
N ARG A 51 17.55 6.79 25.74
CA ARG A 51 18.58 6.09 26.53
C ARG A 51 19.05 4.80 25.88
N LEU A 52 18.12 4.06 25.30
CA LEU A 52 18.42 2.85 24.55
C LEU A 52 19.09 3.16 23.19
N SER A 53 19.13 4.42 22.75
CA SER A 53 19.53 4.80 21.39
C SER A 53 18.77 3.97 20.33
N VAL A 54 17.45 3.87 20.51
CA VAL A 54 16.54 3.19 19.60
C VAL A 54 15.53 4.21 19.06
N PRO A 55 15.48 4.46 17.74
CA PRO A 55 14.46 5.29 17.15
C PRO A 55 13.05 4.73 17.39
N LEU A 56 12.06 5.61 17.62
CA LEU A 56 10.66 5.19 17.81
C LEU A 56 10.13 4.34 16.64
N VAL A 57 10.55 4.67 15.40
CA VAL A 57 10.18 3.91 14.21
C VAL A 57 10.71 2.48 14.27
N GLU A 58 11.99 2.30 14.63
CA GLU A 58 12.59 0.97 14.81
C GLU A 58 11.88 0.20 15.93
N PHE A 59 11.63 0.84 17.07
CA PHE A 59 10.90 0.23 18.17
C PHE A 59 9.51 -0.25 17.76
N SER A 60 8.75 0.57 17.01
CA SER A 60 7.39 0.24 16.57
C SER A 60 7.31 -0.98 15.65
N GLU A 61 8.37 -1.29 14.89
CA GLU A 61 8.41 -2.49 14.05
C GLU A 61 8.39 -3.81 14.84
N TYR A 62 8.79 -3.76 16.11
CA TYR A 62 8.77 -4.91 17.02
C TYR A 62 7.43 -5.06 17.77
N LEU A 63 6.57 -4.05 17.71
CA LEU A 63 5.26 -4.11 18.33
C LEU A 63 4.23 -4.82 17.43
N ASP A 64 3.23 -5.39 18.07
CA ASP A 64 2.13 -6.08 17.39
C ASP A 64 0.95 -5.16 17.05
N ASP A 65 1.12 -3.85 17.13
CA ASP A 65 0.06 -2.83 16.95
C ASP A 65 -0.68 -2.94 15.60
N ASP A 66 0.02 -3.41 14.54
CA ASP A 66 -0.59 -3.64 13.21
C ASP A 66 -0.70 -5.14 12.86
N LEU A 67 -0.78 -6.00 13.88
CA LEU A 67 -0.80 -7.45 13.68
C LEU A 67 -1.95 -7.90 12.77
N GLY A 68 -3.11 -7.24 12.88
CA GLY A 68 -4.28 -7.51 12.05
C GLY A 68 -4.00 -7.29 10.56
N GLN A 69 -3.43 -6.14 10.20
CA GLN A 69 -3.11 -5.81 8.82
C GLN A 69 -1.91 -6.61 8.28
N LYS A 70 -0.89 -6.86 9.11
CA LYS A 70 0.23 -7.75 8.74
C LYS A 70 -0.27 -9.18 8.44
N LYS A 71 -1.18 -9.72 9.26
CA LYS A 71 -1.82 -11.04 9.02
C LYS A 71 -2.67 -11.02 7.73
N PHE A 72 -3.49 -9.99 7.55
CA PHE A 72 -4.31 -9.83 6.35
C PHE A 72 -3.45 -9.81 5.08
N ARG A 73 -2.42 -8.97 5.02
CA ARG A 73 -1.50 -8.88 3.86
C ARG A 73 -0.82 -10.22 3.54
N LYS A 74 -0.33 -10.92 4.57
CA LYS A 74 0.26 -12.26 4.38
C LYS A 74 -0.77 -13.28 3.86
N LEU A 75 -2.00 -13.22 4.34
CA LEU A 75 -3.08 -14.09 3.87
C LEU A 75 -3.47 -13.74 2.43
N LEU A 76 -3.60 -12.47 2.11
CA LEU A 76 -3.89 -11.97 0.77
C LEU A 76 -2.83 -12.43 -0.24
N GLN A 77 -1.55 -12.29 0.10
CA GLN A 77 -0.44 -12.77 -0.73
C GLN A 77 -0.49 -14.29 -0.95
N LYS A 78 -0.78 -15.08 0.10
CA LYS A 78 -0.93 -16.54 -0.05
C LYS A 78 -2.09 -16.91 -0.96
N CYS A 79 -3.23 -16.23 -0.84
CA CYS A 79 -4.39 -16.45 -1.69
C CYS A 79 -4.13 -16.02 -3.14
N GLY A 80 -3.45 -14.89 -3.35
CA GLY A 80 -3.08 -14.41 -4.69
C GLY A 80 -2.11 -15.36 -5.39
N ASN A 81 -1.13 -15.92 -4.67
CA ASN A 81 -0.18 -16.87 -5.23
C ASN A 81 -0.79 -18.26 -5.51
N ASN A 82 -1.78 -18.69 -4.73
CA ASN A 82 -2.47 -19.97 -4.92
C ASN A 82 -3.94 -19.86 -4.49
N PRO A 83 -4.82 -19.33 -5.38
CA PRO A 83 -6.23 -19.11 -5.06
C PRO A 83 -7.04 -20.40 -4.88
N THR A 84 -6.51 -21.54 -5.30
CA THR A 84 -7.18 -22.85 -5.16
C THR A 84 -6.83 -23.57 -3.85
N ASN A 85 -5.92 -23.05 -3.04
CA ASN A 85 -5.57 -23.64 -1.76
C ASN A 85 -6.76 -23.57 -0.78
N PRO A 86 -7.33 -24.71 -0.34
CA PRO A 86 -8.58 -24.72 0.43
C PRO A 86 -8.42 -24.09 1.82
N ILE A 87 -7.23 -24.17 2.42
CA ILE A 87 -6.97 -23.65 3.77
C ILE A 87 -6.96 -22.11 3.75
N THR A 88 -6.15 -21.52 2.86
CA THR A 88 -6.03 -20.07 2.77
C THR A 88 -7.30 -19.44 2.20
N LYS A 89 -7.98 -20.10 1.24
CA LYS A 89 -9.31 -19.70 0.75
C LYS A 89 -10.29 -19.60 1.92
N LYS A 90 -10.43 -20.67 2.73
CA LYS A 90 -11.33 -20.67 3.87
C LYS A 90 -11.01 -19.53 4.85
N GLN A 91 -9.73 -19.35 5.22
CA GLN A 91 -9.31 -18.27 6.11
C GLN A 91 -9.69 -16.90 5.58
N MET A 92 -9.55 -16.66 4.28
CA MET A 92 -9.93 -15.38 3.66
C MET A 92 -11.45 -15.19 3.65
N ILE A 93 -12.22 -16.22 3.35
CA ILE A 93 -13.68 -16.18 3.39
C ILE A 93 -14.18 -15.94 4.81
N ASP A 94 -13.62 -16.63 5.81
CA ASP A 94 -13.96 -16.43 7.22
C ASP A 94 -13.67 -14.97 7.64
N TYR A 95 -12.52 -14.41 7.25
CA TYR A 95 -12.21 -13.01 7.49
C TYR A 95 -13.19 -12.08 6.77
N TYR A 96 -13.49 -12.31 5.49
CA TYR A 96 -14.45 -11.53 4.71
C TYR A 96 -15.82 -11.46 5.41
N HIS A 97 -16.30 -12.57 5.98
CA HIS A 97 -17.57 -12.61 6.70
C HIS A 97 -17.56 -11.84 8.04
N THR A 98 -16.39 -11.50 8.60
CA THR A 98 -16.29 -10.58 9.73
C THR A 98 -16.49 -9.12 9.32
N LEU A 99 -16.33 -8.81 8.04
CA LEU A 99 -16.40 -7.46 7.50
C LEU A 99 -17.86 -7.12 7.10
N VAL A 100 -18.50 -6.23 7.85
CA VAL A 100 -19.84 -5.74 7.53
C VAL A 100 -19.74 -4.38 6.90
N PHE A 101 -19.93 -4.33 5.56
CA PHE A 101 -19.82 -3.07 4.82
C PHE A 101 -20.86 -2.06 5.27
N SER A 102 -20.39 -0.91 5.77
CA SER A 102 -21.23 0.21 6.20
C SER A 102 -20.41 1.51 6.19
N LYS A 103 -21.09 2.66 6.28
CA LYS A 103 -20.43 3.98 6.43
C LYS A 103 -19.64 4.11 7.75
N ALA A 104 -19.94 3.29 8.75
CA ALA A 104 -19.25 3.27 10.06
C ALA A 104 -18.05 2.32 10.09
N MET A 105 -17.81 1.54 9.02
CA MET A 105 -16.68 0.64 8.90
C MET A 105 -15.36 1.43 8.93
N LYS A 106 -14.33 0.89 9.59
CA LYS A 106 -13.00 1.50 9.55
C LYS A 106 -12.46 1.51 8.12
N ILE A 107 -11.73 2.56 7.75
CA ILE A 107 -11.22 2.73 6.37
C ILE A 107 -10.28 1.58 5.98
N GLU A 108 -9.47 1.09 6.92
CA GLU A 108 -8.59 -0.06 6.70
C GLU A 108 -9.38 -1.34 6.37
N GLU A 109 -10.46 -1.60 7.14
CA GLU A 109 -11.35 -2.75 6.92
C GLU A 109 -12.11 -2.59 5.60
N MET A 110 -12.55 -1.38 5.27
CA MET A 110 -13.19 -1.07 3.98
C MET A 110 -12.23 -1.32 2.82
N SER A 111 -10.96 -0.92 2.94
CA SER A 111 -9.93 -1.22 1.94
C SER A 111 -9.73 -2.73 1.77
N ASN A 112 -9.64 -3.49 2.87
CA ASN A 112 -9.52 -4.94 2.84
C ASN A 112 -10.74 -5.60 2.17
N TYR A 113 -11.96 -5.16 2.52
CA TYR A 113 -13.20 -5.64 1.94
C TYR A 113 -13.22 -5.48 0.40
N ILE A 114 -12.83 -4.28 -0.07
CA ILE A 114 -12.78 -3.99 -1.51
C ILE A 114 -11.76 -4.86 -2.22
N VAL A 115 -10.54 -4.97 -1.67
CA VAL A 115 -9.49 -5.82 -2.26
C VAL A 115 -9.94 -7.27 -2.39
N ILE A 116 -10.56 -7.82 -1.35
CA ILE A 116 -11.09 -9.20 -1.40
C ILE A 116 -12.10 -9.35 -2.54
N LYS A 117 -13.08 -8.45 -2.64
CA LYS A 117 -14.09 -8.51 -3.71
C LYS A 117 -13.48 -8.31 -5.09
N THR A 118 -12.57 -7.37 -5.25
CA THR A 118 -11.93 -7.10 -6.56
C THR A 118 -11.10 -8.27 -7.06
N LEU A 119 -10.36 -8.94 -6.17
CA LEU A 119 -9.46 -10.02 -6.57
C LEU A 119 -10.15 -11.39 -6.67
N PHE A 120 -11.16 -11.65 -5.86
CA PHE A 120 -11.66 -13.02 -5.71
C PHE A 120 -13.10 -13.23 -6.14
N SER A 121 -13.89 -12.18 -6.41
CA SER A 121 -15.30 -12.35 -6.79
C SER A 121 -15.51 -13.07 -8.13
N SER A 122 -14.52 -13.06 -9.04
CA SER A 122 -14.54 -13.80 -10.29
C SER A 122 -14.06 -15.26 -10.16
N ILE A 123 -13.44 -15.61 -9.01
CA ILE A 123 -12.79 -16.91 -8.78
C ILE A 123 -13.53 -17.72 -7.72
N TRP A 124 -14.12 -17.05 -6.71
CA TRP A 124 -14.78 -17.69 -5.58
C TRP A 124 -16.26 -17.29 -5.51
N GLU A 125 -17.14 -18.25 -5.64
CA GLU A 125 -18.61 -18.04 -5.61
C GLU A 125 -19.09 -17.43 -4.29
N GLU A 126 -18.36 -17.66 -3.19
CA GLU A 126 -18.68 -17.14 -1.86
C GLU A 126 -18.45 -15.63 -1.72
N ILE A 127 -17.69 -15.03 -2.63
CA ILE A 127 -17.39 -13.59 -2.64
C ILE A 127 -18.19 -12.90 -3.75
N PRO A 128 -19.30 -12.19 -3.42
CA PRO A 128 -20.08 -11.50 -4.43
C PRO A 128 -19.32 -10.32 -5.05
N PRO A 129 -19.59 -9.96 -6.30
CA PRO A 129 -18.97 -8.82 -6.94
C PRO A 129 -19.28 -7.50 -6.22
N LEU A 130 -18.44 -6.50 -6.46
CA LEU A 130 -18.61 -5.18 -5.89
C LEU A 130 -19.85 -4.49 -6.47
N LYS A 131 -20.68 -3.90 -5.59
CA LYS A 131 -21.91 -3.21 -5.98
C LYS A 131 -21.65 -1.71 -6.22
N GLN A 132 -22.41 -1.12 -7.15
CA GLN A 132 -22.34 0.33 -7.41
C GLN A 132 -22.70 1.18 -6.16
N SER A 133 -23.61 0.68 -5.31
CA SER A 133 -23.94 1.33 -4.04
C SER A 133 -22.77 1.38 -3.06
N GLU A 134 -21.90 0.34 -3.04
CA GLU A 134 -20.69 0.30 -2.22
C GLU A 134 -19.67 1.31 -2.75
N LEU A 135 -19.48 1.40 -4.06
CA LEU A 135 -18.61 2.40 -4.69
C LEU A 135 -19.11 3.85 -4.44
N ALA A 136 -20.42 4.07 -4.43
CA ALA A 136 -20.99 5.37 -4.13
C ALA A 136 -20.66 5.82 -2.69
N VAL A 137 -20.75 4.91 -1.71
CA VAL A 137 -20.36 5.18 -0.31
C VAL A 137 -18.88 5.54 -0.20
N ILE A 138 -18.01 4.79 -0.89
CA ILE A 138 -16.57 5.04 -0.89
C ILE A 138 -16.25 6.39 -1.53
N PHE A 139 -16.89 6.73 -2.64
CA PHE A 139 -16.72 8.00 -3.31
C PHE A 139 -17.08 9.17 -2.38
N GLU A 140 -18.26 9.13 -1.75
CA GLU A 140 -18.71 10.15 -0.79
C GLU A 140 -17.70 10.30 0.37
N LEU A 141 -17.25 9.16 0.95
CA LEU A 141 -16.29 9.15 2.05
C LEU A 141 -14.98 9.84 1.66
N LEU A 142 -14.40 9.48 0.50
CA LEU A 142 -13.15 10.05 0.02
C LEU A 142 -13.32 11.52 -0.38
N CYS A 143 -14.46 11.91 -0.95
CA CYS A 143 -14.76 13.29 -1.30
C CYS A 143 -14.84 14.23 -0.08
N GLN A 144 -15.22 13.73 1.09
CA GLN A 144 -15.28 14.52 2.32
C GLN A 144 -13.91 14.79 2.94
N LYS A 145 -12.84 14.10 2.49
CA LYS A 145 -11.50 14.27 3.02
C LYS A 145 -10.86 15.57 2.57
N ASN A 146 -10.28 16.31 3.51
CA ASN A 146 -9.44 17.48 3.26
C ASN A 146 -7.95 17.14 3.23
N TYR A 147 -7.59 16.00 3.82
CA TYR A 147 -6.24 15.47 3.92
C TYR A 147 -6.30 13.95 3.92
N PHE A 148 -5.48 13.31 3.08
CA PHE A 148 -5.43 11.86 2.95
C PHE A 148 -4.33 11.29 3.84
N PHE A 149 -4.68 10.31 4.65
CA PHE A 149 -3.75 9.50 5.46
C PHE A 149 -3.48 8.14 4.78
N GLN A 150 -2.69 7.30 5.42
CA GLN A 150 -2.24 6.01 4.88
C GLN A 150 -3.40 5.15 4.34
N TYR A 151 -4.43 4.91 5.14
CA TYR A 151 -5.55 4.06 4.73
C TYR A 151 -6.52 4.74 3.75
N ASP A 152 -6.56 6.07 3.71
CA ASP A 152 -7.28 6.79 2.66
C ASP A 152 -6.62 6.56 1.30
N TYR A 153 -5.28 6.61 1.23
CA TYR A 153 -4.53 6.28 0.02
C TYR A 153 -4.63 4.79 -0.33
N ALA A 154 -4.64 3.88 0.65
CA ALA A 154 -4.85 2.46 0.42
C ALA A 154 -6.22 2.19 -0.20
N LEU A 155 -7.28 2.77 0.36
CA LEU A 155 -8.64 2.65 -0.19
C LEU A 155 -8.73 3.27 -1.59
N LEU A 156 -8.15 4.46 -1.79
CA LEU A 156 -8.15 5.13 -3.08
C LEU A 156 -7.37 4.33 -4.13
N SER A 157 -6.20 3.80 -3.79
CA SER A 157 -5.41 2.93 -4.66
C SER A 157 -6.21 1.73 -5.16
N ASN A 158 -6.99 1.12 -4.26
CA ASN A 158 -7.78 -0.08 -4.56
C ASN A 158 -9.12 0.22 -5.26
N THR A 159 -9.49 1.48 -5.43
CA THR A 159 -10.81 1.85 -5.99
C THR A 159 -10.75 2.84 -7.15
N ILE A 160 -9.66 3.57 -7.34
CA ILE A 160 -9.57 4.67 -8.32
C ILE A 160 -9.90 4.21 -9.75
N PHE A 161 -9.53 3.00 -10.12
CA PHE A 161 -9.78 2.40 -11.43
C PHE A 161 -11.22 1.91 -11.63
N LEU A 162 -12.00 1.82 -10.54
CA LEU A 162 -13.42 1.40 -10.58
C LEU A 162 -14.37 2.58 -10.83
N PHE A 163 -13.86 3.81 -10.73
CA PHE A 163 -14.68 5.01 -10.94
C PHE A 163 -14.67 5.46 -12.40
N GLU A 164 -15.82 6.02 -12.82
CA GLU A 164 -15.92 6.75 -14.09
C GLU A 164 -15.05 8.02 -14.07
N GLN A 165 -14.71 8.55 -15.25
CA GLN A 165 -13.73 9.61 -15.45
C GLN A 165 -13.98 10.83 -14.53
N ASP A 166 -15.22 11.32 -14.47
CA ASP A 166 -15.55 12.52 -13.67
C ASP A 166 -15.25 12.30 -12.19
N LYS A 167 -15.69 11.16 -11.63
CA LYS A 167 -15.45 10.79 -10.23
C LYS A 167 -13.97 10.56 -9.95
N ARG A 168 -13.29 9.89 -10.87
CA ARG A 168 -11.85 9.62 -10.80
C ARG A 168 -11.06 10.93 -10.77
N ASN A 169 -11.40 11.88 -11.66
CA ASN A 169 -10.74 13.17 -11.72
C ASN A 169 -11.01 14.05 -10.49
N ILE A 170 -12.22 13.99 -9.90
CA ILE A 170 -12.51 14.65 -8.63
C ILE A 170 -11.62 14.12 -7.51
N LEU A 171 -11.53 12.80 -7.36
CA LEU A 171 -10.70 12.16 -6.33
C LEU A 171 -9.21 12.42 -6.55
N ALA A 172 -8.73 12.32 -7.79
CA ALA A 172 -7.35 12.61 -8.14
C ALA A 172 -6.95 14.04 -7.79
N LYS A 173 -7.80 15.05 -8.14
CA LYS A 173 -7.56 16.46 -7.79
C LYS A 173 -7.53 16.71 -6.28
N LYS A 174 -8.25 15.92 -5.48
CA LYS A 174 -8.21 16.02 -4.02
C LYS A 174 -6.96 15.37 -3.41
N ALA A 175 -6.51 14.27 -4.00
CA ALA A 175 -5.37 13.51 -3.52
C ALA A 175 -4.02 14.07 -3.98
N LEU A 176 -4.00 14.77 -5.12
CA LEU A 176 -2.80 15.33 -5.75
C LEU A 176 -2.83 16.87 -5.79
N PRO A 177 -1.68 17.57 -5.67
CA PRO A 177 -0.37 17.04 -5.32
C PRO A 177 -0.31 16.52 -3.87
N ILE A 178 0.61 15.58 -3.61
CA ILE A 178 0.74 14.96 -2.29
C ILE A 178 1.25 15.96 -1.26
N LYS A 179 0.41 16.23 -0.26
CA LYS A 179 0.77 17.13 0.84
C LYS A 179 1.75 16.44 1.80
N ASN A 180 2.83 17.15 2.16
CA ASN A 180 3.83 16.71 3.15
C ASN A 180 4.45 15.33 2.83
N ILE A 181 4.82 15.09 1.57
CA ILE A 181 5.36 13.80 1.13
C ILE A 181 6.57 13.34 1.96
N ASN A 182 7.43 14.27 2.39
CA ASN A 182 8.61 13.98 3.20
C ASN A 182 8.29 13.48 4.62
N LEU A 183 7.08 13.76 5.13
CA LEU A 183 6.60 13.29 6.44
C LEU A 183 5.86 11.96 6.36
N ARG A 184 5.68 11.41 5.17
CA ARG A 184 4.97 10.14 4.97
C ARG A 184 5.91 8.96 5.23
N ASN A 185 5.38 7.93 5.91
CA ASN A 185 6.09 6.67 6.07
C ASN A 185 6.15 5.89 4.75
N THR A 186 6.98 4.85 4.69
CA THR A 186 7.18 4.02 3.50
C THR A 186 5.88 3.42 3.00
N ALA A 187 5.05 2.84 3.88
CA ALA A 187 3.78 2.23 3.50
C ALA A 187 2.82 3.24 2.83
N THR A 188 2.73 4.46 3.37
CA THR A 188 1.92 5.52 2.74
C THR A 188 2.45 5.88 1.37
N LYS A 189 3.79 5.99 1.20
CA LYS A 189 4.41 6.30 -0.10
C LYS A 189 4.13 5.20 -1.13
N GLU A 190 4.15 3.93 -0.73
CA GLU A 190 3.80 2.82 -1.62
C GLU A 190 2.32 2.88 -2.06
N PHE A 191 1.37 3.13 -1.15
CA PHE A 191 -0.03 3.31 -1.54
C PHE A 191 -0.24 4.50 -2.50
N ILE A 192 0.51 5.59 -2.31
CA ILE A 192 0.48 6.74 -3.21
C ILE A 192 0.99 6.34 -4.61
N LYS A 193 2.13 5.65 -4.70
CA LYS A 193 2.67 5.16 -5.98
C LYS A 193 1.66 4.25 -6.69
N ASN A 194 1.09 3.29 -5.97
CA ASN A 194 0.09 2.38 -6.52
C ASN A 194 -1.17 3.13 -6.99
N MET A 195 -1.64 4.12 -6.24
CA MET A 195 -2.76 4.97 -6.63
C MET A 195 -2.47 5.72 -7.93
N VAL A 196 -1.29 6.33 -8.04
CA VAL A 196 -0.90 7.09 -9.25
C VAL A 196 -0.71 6.15 -10.45
N ASN A 197 -0.07 5.00 -10.26
CA ASN A 197 0.09 4.01 -11.32
C ASN A 197 -1.26 3.48 -11.81
N ASN A 198 -2.17 3.12 -10.90
CA ASN A 198 -3.52 2.68 -11.24
C ASN A 198 -4.32 3.78 -11.96
N LEU A 199 -4.09 5.03 -11.62
CA LEU A 199 -4.70 6.18 -12.30
C LEU A 199 -4.20 6.29 -13.72
N ILE A 200 -2.87 6.24 -13.94
CA ILE A 200 -2.24 6.32 -15.27
C ILE A 200 -2.70 5.15 -16.15
N THR A 201 -2.60 3.90 -15.65
CA THR A 201 -2.95 2.71 -16.43
C THR A 201 -4.44 2.63 -16.75
N THR A 202 -5.31 3.14 -15.84
CA THR A 202 -6.74 3.27 -16.11
C THR A 202 -7.01 4.26 -17.24
N CYS A 203 -6.33 5.41 -17.23
CA CYS A 203 -6.44 6.39 -18.32
C CYS A 203 -5.97 5.80 -19.66
N LEU A 204 -4.89 5.02 -19.67
CA LEU A 204 -4.41 4.33 -20.88
C LEU A 204 -5.45 3.33 -21.43
N ARG A 205 -6.04 2.50 -20.56
CA ARG A 205 -7.09 1.53 -20.95
C ARG A 205 -8.34 2.21 -21.51
N LYS A 206 -8.69 3.36 -20.96
CA LYS A 206 -9.86 4.14 -21.40
C LYS A 206 -9.51 5.11 -22.55
N LYS A 207 -8.29 5.07 -23.08
CA LYS A 207 -7.77 5.94 -24.16
C LYS A 207 -7.82 7.44 -23.80
N GLU A 208 -7.78 7.75 -22.50
CA GLU A 208 -7.74 9.11 -21.94
C GLU A 208 -6.28 9.60 -21.87
N TYR A 209 -5.61 9.70 -23.00
CA TYR A 209 -4.16 9.91 -23.09
C TYR A 209 -3.70 11.26 -22.51
N ALA A 210 -4.53 12.30 -22.58
CA ALA A 210 -4.20 13.61 -22.01
C ALA A 210 -4.12 13.53 -20.48
N ASP A 211 -5.08 12.84 -19.85
CA ASP A 211 -5.09 12.63 -18.40
C ASP A 211 -3.93 11.74 -17.98
N SER A 212 -3.63 10.67 -18.73
CA SER A 212 -2.47 9.82 -18.48
C SER A 212 -1.15 10.60 -18.46
N ARG A 213 -0.90 11.45 -19.48
CA ARG A 213 0.27 12.32 -19.53
C ARG A 213 0.36 13.31 -18.37
N TYR A 214 -0.77 13.89 -17.99
CA TYR A 214 -0.84 14.80 -16.85
C TYR A 214 -0.45 14.10 -15.54
N TYR A 215 -1.03 12.94 -15.23
CA TYR A 215 -0.70 12.20 -14.02
C TYR A 215 0.74 11.66 -14.03
N LEU A 216 1.22 11.24 -15.19
CA LEU A 216 2.62 10.82 -15.37
C LEU A 216 3.59 11.98 -15.07
N SER A 217 3.31 13.17 -15.55
CA SER A 217 4.16 14.35 -15.26
C SER A 217 4.19 14.70 -13.77
N LEU A 218 3.04 14.60 -13.07
CA LEU A 218 2.99 14.80 -11.63
C LEU A 218 3.81 13.75 -10.86
N ALA A 219 3.75 12.49 -11.30
CA ALA A 219 4.53 11.41 -10.70
C ALA A 219 6.03 11.60 -10.91
N GLN A 220 6.46 12.00 -12.10
CA GLN A 220 7.87 12.27 -12.41
C GLN A 220 8.46 13.39 -11.53
N LEU A 221 7.75 14.50 -11.36
CA LEU A 221 8.17 15.58 -10.47
C LEU A 221 8.39 15.11 -9.01
N GLN A 222 7.55 14.21 -8.51
CA GLN A 222 7.69 13.67 -7.16
C GLN A 222 8.88 12.72 -7.00
N VAL A 223 9.27 12.02 -8.06
CA VAL A 223 10.37 11.04 -8.03
C VAL A 223 11.73 11.68 -8.17
N GLU A 224 11.83 12.81 -8.84
CA GLU A 224 13.09 13.56 -8.93
C GLU A 224 13.64 13.93 -7.55
N GLU A 225 12.74 14.23 -6.59
CA GLU A 225 13.09 14.54 -5.21
C GLU A 225 13.44 13.31 -4.34
N SER A 226 13.02 12.10 -4.71
CA SER A 226 13.03 10.93 -3.81
C SER A 226 14.17 9.94 -3.99
N HIS A 227 14.95 10.03 -5.06
CA HIS A 227 15.99 9.05 -5.45
C HIS A 227 15.50 7.58 -5.52
N ASP A 228 14.20 7.35 -5.65
CA ASP A 228 13.58 6.02 -5.73
C ASP A 228 13.78 5.40 -7.12
N LEU A 229 14.83 4.59 -7.24
CA LEU A 229 15.21 3.96 -8.52
C LEU A 229 14.12 2.99 -9.01
N SER A 230 13.51 2.22 -8.13
CA SER A 230 12.48 1.24 -8.53
C SER A 230 11.26 1.95 -9.10
N TYR A 231 10.85 3.05 -8.50
CA TYR A 231 9.75 3.84 -9.02
C TYR A 231 10.08 4.57 -10.32
N LYS A 232 11.34 5.02 -10.50
CA LYS A 232 11.81 5.56 -11.79
C LYS A 232 11.68 4.56 -12.93
N ILE A 233 11.97 3.28 -12.68
CA ILE A 233 11.79 2.21 -13.66
C ILE A 233 10.31 2.07 -14.06
N VAL A 234 9.40 2.08 -13.08
CA VAL A 234 7.95 2.04 -13.33
C VAL A 234 7.50 3.23 -14.18
N LEU A 235 7.89 4.45 -13.81
CA LEU A 235 7.50 5.65 -14.56
C LEU A 235 8.12 5.71 -15.96
N ASN A 236 9.34 5.20 -16.14
CA ASN A 236 9.96 5.11 -17.47
C ASN A 236 9.18 4.13 -18.37
N TYR A 237 8.83 2.97 -17.84
CA TYR A 237 7.99 2.01 -18.55
C TYR A 237 6.63 2.61 -18.91
N LEU A 238 5.92 3.24 -17.95
CA LEU A 238 4.62 3.87 -18.21
C LEU A 238 4.70 5.02 -19.21
N ASN A 239 5.79 5.77 -19.20
CA ASN A 239 6.04 6.83 -20.19
C ASN A 239 6.21 6.25 -21.61
N ASN A 240 7.02 5.22 -21.76
CA ASN A 240 7.19 4.56 -23.05
C ASN A 240 5.87 3.93 -23.53
N LEU A 241 5.12 3.28 -22.64
CA LEU A 241 3.82 2.70 -22.98
C LEU A 241 2.81 3.78 -23.41
N THR A 242 2.74 4.90 -22.69
CA THR A 242 1.88 6.04 -23.03
C THR A 242 2.23 6.58 -24.43
N ASN A 243 3.52 6.79 -24.70
CA ASN A 243 3.96 7.30 -26.00
C ASN A 243 3.70 6.29 -27.11
N TYR A 244 3.96 5.00 -26.90
CA TYR A 244 3.67 3.96 -27.87
C TYR A 244 2.17 3.92 -28.25
N LEU A 245 1.28 3.95 -27.26
CA LEU A 245 -0.17 3.93 -27.51
C LEU A 245 -0.69 5.18 -28.25
N ILE A 246 0.05 6.30 -28.17
CA ILE A 246 -0.33 7.55 -28.86
C ILE A 246 0.27 7.62 -30.27
N THR A 247 1.56 7.27 -30.44
CA THR A 247 2.31 7.50 -31.67
C THR A 247 2.46 6.27 -32.54
N ASN A 248 2.34 5.08 -31.94
CA ASN A 248 2.62 3.76 -32.54
C ASN A 248 4.06 3.62 -33.07
N GLU A 249 5.02 4.36 -32.47
CA GLU A 249 6.42 4.30 -32.85
C GLU A 249 7.11 3.11 -32.17
N ASP A 250 7.76 2.25 -32.99
CA ASP A 250 8.42 1.01 -32.53
C ASP A 250 9.53 1.23 -31.50
N GLU A 251 10.14 2.40 -31.47
CA GLU A 251 11.18 2.76 -30.51
C GLU A 251 10.66 2.67 -29.07
N TYR A 252 9.46 3.19 -28.80
CA TYR A 252 8.84 3.12 -27.46
C TYR A 252 8.53 1.69 -27.07
N LYS A 253 8.02 0.90 -28.00
CA LYS A 253 7.76 -0.54 -27.79
C LYS A 253 9.06 -1.28 -27.44
N LYS A 254 10.13 -1.02 -28.17
CA LYS A 254 11.47 -1.58 -27.89
C LYS A 254 11.93 -1.25 -26.47
N ASN A 255 11.82 0.01 -26.05
CA ASN A 255 12.20 0.45 -24.70
C ASN A 255 11.41 -0.23 -23.58
N ILE A 256 10.12 -0.56 -23.82
CA ILE A 256 9.30 -1.36 -22.90
C ILE A 256 9.89 -2.76 -22.73
N PHE A 257 10.19 -3.45 -23.85
CA PHE A 257 10.75 -4.81 -23.78
C PHE A 257 12.18 -4.83 -23.22
N GLU A 258 12.99 -3.81 -23.46
CA GLU A 258 14.30 -3.66 -22.81
C GLU A 258 14.17 -3.51 -21.29
N THR A 259 13.13 -2.81 -20.80
CA THR A 259 12.83 -2.71 -19.36
C THR A 259 12.44 -4.08 -18.79
N ILE A 260 11.56 -4.83 -19.46
CA ILE A 260 11.18 -6.20 -19.07
C ILE A 260 12.40 -7.12 -19.00
N ASP A 261 13.25 -7.06 -20.02
CA ASP A 261 14.47 -7.86 -20.12
C ASP A 261 15.48 -7.53 -19.01
N TYR A 262 15.62 -6.24 -18.69
CA TYR A 262 16.45 -5.78 -17.58
C TYR A 262 15.95 -6.31 -16.24
N LEU A 263 14.65 -6.21 -15.97
CA LEU A 263 14.04 -6.75 -14.75
C LEU A 263 14.27 -8.26 -14.61
N ASN A 264 14.14 -9.01 -15.69
CA ASN A 264 14.46 -10.44 -15.71
C ASN A 264 15.93 -10.72 -15.37
N LYS A 265 16.86 -9.94 -15.95
CA LYS A 265 18.31 -10.09 -15.70
C LYS A 265 18.71 -9.82 -14.25
N ILE A 266 18.02 -8.91 -13.57
CA ILE A 266 18.27 -8.63 -12.14
C ILE A 266 17.48 -9.53 -11.18
N GLY A 267 16.69 -10.49 -11.70
CA GLY A 267 15.94 -11.46 -10.90
C GLY A 267 14.52 -11.02 -10.51
N GLU A 268 14.04 -9.86 -10.95
CA GLU A 268 12.71 -9.34 -10.69
C GLU A 268 11.64 -9.96 -11.64
N HIS A 269 11.65 -11.30 -11.73
CA HIS A 269 10.82 -12.06 -12.68
C HIS A 269 9.32 -11.84 -12.50
N ARG A 270 8.86 -11.69 -11.25
CA ARG A 270 7.43 -11.46 -10.98
C ARG A 270 6.99 -10.11 -11.51
N PHE A 271 7.81 -9.09 -11.30
CA PHE A 271 7.51 -7.73 -11.75
C PHE A 271 7.57 -7.64 -13.27
N SER A 272 8.58 -8.23 -13.90
CA SER A 272 8.67 -8.27 -15.37
C SER A 272 7.46 -8.95 -16.01
N LEU A 273 7.01 -10.09 -15.46
CA LEU A 273 5.82 -10.81 -15.94
C LEU A 273 4.53 -9.98 -15.78
N ASN A 274 4.41 -9.22 -14.71
CA ASN A 274 3.26 -8.34 -14.48
C ASN A 274 3.22 -7.22 -15.52
N ILE A 275 4.36 -6.56 -15.80
CA ILE A 275 4.47 -5.54 -16.86
C ILE A 275 4.11 -6.16 -18.22
N GLU A 276 4.67 -7.32 -18.55
CA GLU A 276 4.41 -8.00 -19.83
C GLU A 276 2.92 -8.28 -20.02
N ARG A 277 2.25 -8.80 -19.00
CA ARG A 277 0.80 -9.05 -19.02
C ARG A 277 0.00 -7.76 -19.20
N GLU A 278 0.37 -6.69 -18.52
CA GLU A 278 -0.31 -5.41 -18.65
C GLU A 278 -0.15 -4.83 -20.07
N VAL A 279 1.06 -4.88 -20.61
CA VAL A 279 1.33 -4.44 -21.99
C VAL A 279 0.51 -5.26 -22.98
N GLN A 280 0.51 -6.58 -22.85
CA GLN A 280 -0.28 -7.46 -23.70
C GLN A 280 -1.78 -7.17 -23.61
N ALA A 281 -2.34 -7.03 -22.39
CA ALA A 281 -3.75 -6.71 -22.19
C ALA A 281 -4.13 -5.34 -22.77
N LEU A 282 -3.25 -4.33 -22.68
CA LEU A 282 -3.49 -3.02 -23.28
C LEU A 282 -3.42 -3.04 -24.81
N LEU A 283 -2.57 -3.89 -25.38
CA LEU A 283 -2.45 -4.04 -26.83
C LEU A 283 -3.55 -4.90 -27.44
N SER A 284 -4.09 -5.89 -26.71
CA SER A 284 -5.20 -6.74 -27.13
C SER A 284 -6.58 -6.19 -26.75
N GLU A 285 -6.62 -5.04 -26.06
CA GLU A 285 -7.86 -4.44 -25.53
C GLU A 285 -8.62 -5.37 -24.56
N GLU A 286 -7.92 -6.26 -23.87
CA GLU A 286 -8.52 -7.17 -22.89
C GLU A 286 -8.75 -6.48 -21.55
N ASP A 287 -9.87 -6.84 -20.89
CA ASP A 287 -10.14 -6.41 -19.51
C ASP A 287 -9.19 -7.09 -18.54
N MET A 288 -8.46 -6.29 -17.79
CA MET A 288 -7.54 -6.76 -16.76
C MET A 288 -7.66 -5.92 -15.48
N VAL A 289 -7.60 -6.57 -14.32
CA VAL A 289 -7.46 -5.87 -13.05
C VAL A 289 -6.06 -5.23 -12.98
N PRO A 290 -5.95 -3.95 -12.56
CA PRO A 290 -4.65 -3.29 -12.45
C PRO A 290 -3.66 -4.08 -11.60
N ILE A 291 -2.40 -4.14 -12.03
CA ILE A 291 -1.34 -4.90 -11.36
C ILE A 291 -0.91 -4.29 -10.01
N PHE A 292 -1.16 -3.01 -9.80
CA PHE A 292 -0.78 -2.27 -8.59
C PHE A 292 -1.87 -2.30 -7.50
N ILE A 293 -2.48 -3.47 -7.28
CA ILE A 293 -3.37 -3.69 -6.14
C ILE A 293 -2.54 -4.19 -4.95
N GLN A 294 -3.01 -3.90 -3.74
CA GLN A 294 -2.36 -4.11 -2.44
C GLN A 294 -1.70 -5.50 -2.21
N ALA A 295 -1.87 -6.45 -3.13
CA ALA A 295 -1.29 -7.79 -3.04
C ALA A 295 0.25 -7.84 -3.16
N ASP A 296 0.88 -6.74 -3.61
CA ASP A 296 2.31 -6.69 -3.88
C ASP A 296 3.14 -5.99 -2.77
N LEU A 297 2.53 -5.69 -1.63
CA LEU A 297 3.18 -5.07 -0.46
C LEU A 297 3.70 -6.11 0.55
#